data_e3cb765585b3ab44409ecd60451f873b
#
_entry.id   e3cb765585b3ab44409ecd60451f873b
#
_cell.length_a   1.000
_cell.length_b   1.000
_cell.length_c   1.000
_cell.angle_alpha   90.00
_cell.angle_beta   90.00
_cell.angle_gamma   90.00
#
_symmetry.space_group_name_H-M   'P 1'
#
loop_
_entity.id
_entity.type
_entity.pdbx_description
1 polymer ?
#
loop_
_entity_poly.entity_id
_entity_poly.type
_entity_poly.pdbx_seq_one_letter_code
_entity_poly.pdbx_strand_id
1 'polypeptide(L)'
;MTEIKHGVDESFNDRLNILRAAVLGANDGIISIAGVVIGVASATPNIWIIFLSGLSAILAGAFSMAGGEYVSVSTQKDTEEAAVNREQALLDRDPKLARESLYHAYLQNGECETSAKILTERAFLKYPLKALVEEKYGIEYEEFTNPWHAAASSFLAFSVGSLPPMLSIILFPAAYRIPVTVFVVGLSLIFTGYTSAKLGKAPTKQAMLRNLIIGLLTMGVTYFFGQLFSI
;
A
#
# COMPACT_ATOMS: atom_id res chain seq x y z
N MET A 1 13.91 -0.44 -39.79
CA MET A 1 14.25 -1.41 -38.74
C MET A 1 14.80 -0.57 -37.57
N THR A 2 13.89 -0.08 -36.75
CA THR A 2 14.21 0.77 -35.60
C THR A 2 13.75 -0.03 -34.38
N GLU A 3 14.71 -0.61 -33.66
CA GLU A 3 14.47 -1.23 -32.35
C GLU A 3 13.93 -0.17 -31.42
N ILE A 4 12.65 -0.29 -31.09
CA ILE A 4 12.07 0.40 -29.93
C ILE A 4 12.61 -0.33 -28.71
N LYS A 5 13.61 0.28 -28.06
CA LYS A 5 14.01 -0.09 -26.70
C LYS A 5 12.78 0.06 -25.83
N HIS A 6 12.15 -1.06 -25.46
CA HIS A 6 11.28 -1.12 -24.30
C HIS A 6 12.15 -0.85 -23.07
N GLY A 7 12.26 0.42 -22.69
CA GLY A 7 12.54 0.78 -21.31
C GLY A 7 11.41 0.16 -20.49
N VAL A 8 11.77 -0.43 -19.36
CA VAL A 8 10.84 -0.94 -18.35
C VAL A 8 10.09 0.28 -17.80
N ASP A 9 9.05 0.72 -18.51
CA ASP A 9 8.06 1.62 -17.94
C ASP A 9 7.24 0.76 -16.97
N GLU A 10 7.45 0.99 -15.67
CA GLU A 10 6.62 0.40 -14.63
C GLU A 10 5.16 0.68 -14.98
N SER A 11 4.32 -0.36 -14.97
CA SER A 11 2.90 -0.22 -15.29
C SER A 11 2.26 0.81 -14.36
N PHE A 12 1.18 1.43 -14.79
CA PHE A 12 0.45 2.40 -13.95
C PHE A 12 0.00 1.75 -12.63
N ASN A 13 -0.42 0.49 -12.67
CA ASN A 13 -0.82 -0.29 -11.50
C ASN A 13 0.35 -0.56 -10.54
N ASP A 14 1.54 -0.82 -11.07
CA ASP A 14 2.76 -1.00 -10.27
C ASP A 14 3.10 0.28 -9.50
N ARG A 15 3.07 1.44 -10.18
CA ARG A 15 3.30 2.76 -9.53
C ARG A 15 2.28 3.06 -8.45
N LEU A 16 1.00 2.73 -8.66
CA LEU A 16 -0.04 2.91 -7.66
C LEU A 16 0.17 2.01 -6.44
N ASN A 17 0.56 0.76 -6.64
CA ASN A 17 0.85 -0.18 -5.55
C ASN A 17 2.08 0.24 -4.75
N ILE A 18 3.17 0.66 -5.41
CA ILE A 18 4.36 1.19 -4.76
C ILE A 18 4.02 2.43 -3.92
N LEU A 19 3.26 3.38 -4.50
CA LEU A 19 2.85 4.59 -3.80
C LEU A 19 1.96 4.28 -2.59
N ARG A 20 0.99 3.40 -2.74
CA ARG A 20 0.12 2.94 -1.65
C ARG A 20 0.92 2.31 -0.53
N ALA A 21 1.84 1.40 -0.86
CA ALA A 21 2.72 0.73 0.08
C ALA A 21 3.63 1.73 0.82
N ALA A 22 4.19 2.71 0.11
CA ALA A 22 5.01 3.77 0.70
C ALA A 22 4.23 4.65 1.68
N VAL A 23 3.05 5.11 1.30
CA VAL A 23 2.20 5.96 2.15
C VAL A 23 1.75 5.20 3.39
N LEU A 24 1.29 3.97 3.22
CA LEU A 24 0.85 3.11 4.32
C LEU A 24 2.01 2.81 5.27
N GLY A 25 3.17 2.40 4.72
CA GLY A 25 4.37 2.11 5.51
C GLY A 25 4.86 3.30 6.31
N ALA A 26 4.99 4.48 5.68
CA ALA A 26 5.44 5.69 6.38
C ALA A 26 4.50 6.09 7.52
N ASN A 27 3.20 6.10 7.27
CA ASN A 27 2.21 6.47 8.27
C ASN A 27 2.18 5.49 9.44
N ASP A 28 2.24 4.19 9.17
CA ASP A 28 2.27 3.14 10.20
C ASP A 28 3.58 3.18 10.99
N GLY A 29 4.72 3.38 10.34
CA GLY A 29 6.02 3.56 11.02
C GLY A 29 6.00 4.73 12.01
N ILE A 30 5.43 5.87 11.64
CA ILE A 30 5.28 7.03 12.54
C ILE A 30 4.39 6.66 13.74
N ILE A 31 3.18 6.15 13.51
CA ILE A 31 2.16 5.93 14.54
C ILE A 31 2.56 4.78 15.47
N SER A 32 2.96 3.64 14.90
CA SER A 32 3.27 2.43 15.67
C SER A 32 4.49 2.63 16.56
N ILE A 33 5.55 3.23 16.02
CA ILE A 33 6.76 3.47 16.80
C ILE A 33 6.56 4.58 17.84
N ALA A 34 5.83 5.65 17.52
CA ALA A 34 5.43 6.65 18.50
C ALA A 34 4.65 6.02 19.66
N GLY A 35 3.69 5.14 19.37
CA GLY A 35 2.93 4.42 20.38
C GLY A 35 3.81 3.58 21.29
N VAL A 36 4.71 2.77 20.70
CA VAL A 36 5.64 1.92 21.50
C VAL A 36 6.58 2.76 22.37
N VAL A 37 7.27 3.74 21.78
CA VAL A 37 8.28 4.50 22.54
C VAL A 37 7.68 5.41 23.60
N ILE A 38 6.50 5.99 23.37
CA ILE A 38 5.78 6.79 24.37
C ILE A 38 5.21 5.89 25.46
N GLY A 39 4.61 4.74 25.10
CA GLY A 39 4.12 3.78 26.08
C GLY A 39 5.21 3.29 27.01
N VAL A 40 6.36 2.86 26.47
CA VAL A 40 7.49 2.41 27.28
C VAL A 40 8.11 3.56 28.08
N ALA A 41 8.26 4.75 27.47
CA ALA A 41 8.82 5.92 28.17
C ALA A 41 7.94 6.44 29.32
N SER A 42 6.62 6.16 29.26
CA SER A 42 5.70 6.47 30.36
C SER A 42 5.77 5.46 31.51
N ALA A 43 6.24 4.23 31.24
CA ALA A 43 6.40 3.17 32.23
C ALA A 43 7.78 3.21 32.91
N THR A 44 8.85 3.61 32.21
CA THR A 44 10.22 3.62 32.75
C THR A 44 11.04 4.78 32.18
N PRO A 45 11.92 5.40 33.04
CA PRO A 45 12.84 6.44 32.58
C PRO A 45 14.09 5.86 31.87
N ASN A 46 14.28 4.54 31.87
CA ASN A 46 15.48 3.89 31.34
C ASN A 46 15.55 3.98 29.81
N ILE A 47 16.50 4.79 29.34
CA ILE A 47 16.67 5.07 27.88
C ILE A 47 17.02 3.82 27.06
N TRP A 48 17.75 2.85 27.66
CA TRP A 48 18.12 1.62 27.00
C TRP A 48 16.92 0.71 26.74
N ILE A 49 15.98 0.64 27.68
CA ILE A 49 14.75 -0.13 27.54
C ILE A 49 13.90 0.52 26.44
N ILE A 50 13.75 1.85 26.46
CA ILE A 50 13.01 2.59 25.44
C ILE A 50 13.63 2.37 24.05
N PHE A 51 14.97 2.52 23.95
CA PHE A 51 15.71 2.32 22.71
C PHE A 51 15.54 0.91 22.16
N LEU A 52 15.78 -0.12 22.98
CA LEU A 52 15.67 -1.51 22.56
C LEU A 52 14.25 -1.90 22.14
N SER A 53 13.25 -1.43 22.90
CA SER A 53 11.84 -1.65 22.54
C SER A 53 11.48 -1.01 21.22
N GLY A 54 11.87 0.25 21.00
CA GLY A 54 11.64 0.97 19.76
C GLY A 54 12.36 0.32 18.59
N LEU A 55 13.64 -0.04 18.73
CA LEU A 55 14.42 -0.70 17.67
C LEU A 55 13.83 -2.06 17.30
N SER A 56 13.46 -2.87 18.30
CA SER A 56 12.80 -4.17 18.06
C SER A 56 11.48 -4.01 17.34
N ALA A 57 10.69 -2.99 17.72
CA ALA A 57 9.43 -2.68 17.06
C ALA A 57 9.63 -2.20 15.61
N ILE A 58 10.66 -1.38 15.35
CA ILE A 58 11.01 -0.94 13.97
C ILE A 58 11.36 -2.15 13.11
N LEU A 59 12.23 -3.02 13.58
CA LEU A 59 12.64 -4.21 12.81
C LEU A 59 11.44 -5.13 12.55
N ALA A 60 10.71 -5.48 13.62
CA ALA A 60 9.53 -6.34 13.48
C ALA A 60 8.47 -5.75 12.56
N GLY A 61 8.16 -4.46 12.69
CA GLY A 61 7.17 -3.75 11.88
C GLY A 61 7.60 -3.65 10.41
N ALA A 62 8.85 -3.27 10.13
CA ALA A 62 9.37 -3.14 8.78
C ALA A 62 9.32 -4.48 8.02
N PHE A 63 9.78 -5.58 8.64
CA PHE A 63 9.71 -6.90 8.03
C PHE A 63 8.28 -7.43 7.91
N SER A 64 7.42 -7.20 8.90
CA SER A 64 6.01 -7.62 8.87
C SER A 64 5.25 -6.91 7.75
N MET A 65 5.42 -5.58 7.62
CA MET A 65 4.77 -4.82 6.56
C MET A 65 5.28 -5.21 5.17
N ALA A 66 6.59 -5.34 5.00
CA ALA A 66 7.17 -5.79 3.74
C ALA A 66 6.68 -7.19 3.35
N GLY A 67 6.65 -8.12 4.30
CA GLY A 67 6.12 -9.47 4.09
C GLY A 67 4.63 -9.48 3.75
N GLY A 68 3.84 -8.66 4.44
CA GLY A 68 2.42 -8.49 4.17
C GLY A 68 2.14 -7.94 2.77
N GLU A 69 2.86 -6.91 2.34
CA GLU A 69 2.76 -6.37 0.97
C GLU A 69 3.21 -7.39 -0.07
N TYR A 70 4.30 -8.10 0.17
CA TYR A 70 4.75 -9.17 -0.74
C TYR A 70 3.68 -10.24 -0.94
N VAL A 71 3.12 -10.76 0.15
CA VAL A 71 2.07 -11.80 0.10
C VAL A 71 0.81 -11.27 -0.58
N SER A 72 0.37 -10.06 -0.23
CA SER A 72 -0.83 -9.43 -0.81
C SER A 72 -0.72 -9.27 -2.33
N VAL A 73 0.39 -8.69 -2.80
CA VAL A 73 0.62 -8.45 -4.23
C VAL A 73 0.90 -9.76 -4.98
N SER A 74 1.57 -10.74 -4.35
CA SER A 74 1.72 -12.09 -4.93
C SER A 74 0.37 -12.78 -5.13
N THR A 75 -0.53 -12.69 -4.13
CA THR A 75 -1.88 -13.27 -4.23
C THR A 75 -2.69 -12.59 -5.33
N GLN A 76 -2.57 -11.26 -5.49
CA GLN A 76 -3.19 -10.55 -6.59
C GLN A 76 -2.68 -11.07 -7.93
N LYS A 77 -1.36 -11.15 -8.11
CA LYS A 77 -0.72 -11.68 -9.31
C LYS A 77 -1.17 -13.10 -9.64
N ASP A 78 -1.17 -14.01 -8.64
CA ASP A 78 -1.61 -15.41 -8.82
C ASP A 78 -3.09 -15.46 -9.27
N THR A 79 -3.93 -14.55 -8.76
CA THR A 79 -5.34 -14.45 -9.15
C THR A 79 -5.50 -13.96 -10.59
N GLU A 80 -4.70 -12.97 -10.99
CA GLU A 80 -4.67 -12.45 -12.36
C GLU A 80 -4.19 -13.52 -13.35
N GLU A 81 -3.09 -14.22 -13.04
CA GLU A 81 -2.59 -15.34 -13.85
C GLU A 81 -3.62 -16.48 -13.96
N ALA A 82 -4.32 -16.80 -12.88
CA ALA A 82 -5.38 -17.82 -12.90
C ALA A 82 -6.56 -17.41 -13.80
N ALA A 83 -6.91 -16.11 -13.83
CA ALA A 83 -7.94 -15.59 -14.72
C ALA A 83 -7.50 -15.70 -16.19
N VAL A 84 -6.27 -15.31 -16.51
CA VAL A 84 -5.70 -15.44 -17.86
C VAL A 84 -5.71 -16.90 -18.31
N ASN A 85 -5.23 -17.81 -17.49
CA ASN A 85 -5.18 -19.25 -17.80
C ASN A 85 -6.59 -19.83 -18.03
N ARG A 86 -7.59 -19.36 -17.26
CA ARG A 86 -8.99 -19.80 -17.43
C ARG A 86 -9.56 -19.37 -18.76
N GLU A 87 -9.35 -18.11 -19.15
CA GLU A 87 -9.85 -17.60 -20.43
C GLU A 87 -9.10 -18.19 -21.61
N GLN A 88 -7.80 -18.45 -21.48
CA GLN A 88 -7.05 -19.19 -22.51
C GLN A 88 -7.61 -20.61 -22.69
N ALA A 89 -7.84 -21.36 -21.61
CA ALA A 89 -8.42 -22.68 -21.67
C ALA A 89 -9.85 -22.68 -22.28
N LEU A 90 -10.66 -21.65 -22.00
CA LEU A 90 -11.97 -21.47 -22.61
C LEU A 90 -11.85 -21.21 -24.11
N LEU A 91 -10.94 -20.33 -24.51
CA LEU A 91 -10.69 -19.97 -25.89
C LEU A 91 -10.22 -21.19 -26.71
N ASP A 92 -9.35 -22.01 -26.14
CA ASP A 92 -8.83 -23.22 -26.78
C ASP A 92 -9.89 -24.33 -26.90
N ARG A 93 -10.76 -24.47 -25.88
CA ARG A 93 -11.77 -25.54 -25.81
C ARG A 93 -13.03 -25.21 -26.59
N ASP A 94 -13.55 -23.99 -26.46
CA ASP A 94 -14.79 -23.54 -27.10
C ASP A 94 -14.71 -22.05 -27.49
N PRO A 95 -14.12 -21.74 -28.66
CA PRO A 95 -14.01 -20.35 -29.13
C PRO A 95 -15.37 -19.65 -29.34
N LYS A 96 -16.46 -20.43 -29.56
CA LYS A 96 -17.79 -19.86 -29.72
C LYS A 96 -18.31 -19.34 -28.38
N LEU A 97 -18.19 -20.15 -27.33
CA LEU A 97 -18.58 -19.76 -25.97
C LEU A 97 -17.71 -18.62 -25.46
N ALA A 98 -16.41 -18.62 -25.75
CA ALA A 98 -15.51 -17.51 -25.44
C ALA A 98 -15.97 -16.19 -26.09
N ARG A 99 -16.37 -16.24 -27.38
CA ARG A 99 -16.90 -15.09 -28.11
C ARG A 99 -18.21 -14.57 -27.50
N GLU A 100 -19.13 -15.47 -27.19
CA GLU A 100 -20.41 -15.12 -26.55
C GLU A 100 -20.17 -14.48 -25.16
N SER A 101 -19.25 -15.05 -24.38
CA SER A 101 -18.83 -14.51 -23.10
C SER A 101 -18.25 -13.09 -23.19
N LEU A 102 -17.42 -12.81 -24.20
CA LEU A 102 -16.89 -11.48 -24.46
C LEU A 102 -17.99 -10.48 -24.88
N TYR A 103 -18.93 -10.92 -25.72
CA TYR A 103 -20.09 -10.09 -26.10
C TYR A 103 -20.91 -9.68 -24.86
N HIS A 104 -21.18 -10.62 -23.96
CA HIS A 104 -21.88 -10.32 -22.72
C HIS A 104 -21.08 -9.40 -21.79
N ALA A 105 -19.75 -9.52 -21.73
CA ALA A 105 -18.90 -8.61 -20.96
C ALA A 105 -19.04 -7.16 -21.47
N TYR A 106 -18.99 -6.94 -22.79
CA TYR A 106 -19.22 -5.59 -23.34
C TYR A 106 -20.60 -5.03 -22.98
N LEU A 107 -21.66 -5.86 -23.02
CA LEU A 107 -23.00 -5.43 -22.61
C LEU A 107 -23.06 -5.04 -21.13
N GLN A 108 -22.42 -5.81 -20.27
CA GLN A 108 -22.34 -5.52 -18.82
C GLN A 108 -21.54 -4.25 -18.52
N ASN A 109 -20.54 -3.94 -19.35
CA ASN A 109 -19.74 -2.71 -19.27
C ASN A 109 -20.48 -1.47 -19.86
N GLY A 110 -21.74 -1.64 -20.32
CA GLY A 110 -22.61 -0.55 -20.73
C GLY A 110 -22.63 -0.29 -22.24
N GLU A 111 -22.02 -1.14 -23.06
CA GLU A 111 -22.11 -1.04 -24.52
C GLU A 111 -23.49 -1.45 -25.01
N CYS A 112 -23.95 -0.78 -26.08
CA CYS A 112 -25.18 -1.20 -26.75
C CYS A 112 -24.94 -2.48 -27.58
N GLU A 113 -26.00 -3.23 -27.88
CA GLU A 113 -25.92 -4.50 -28.63
C GLU A 113 -25.14 -4.40 -29.95
N THR A 114 -25.34 -3.31 -30.69
CA THR A 114 -24.65 -3.11 -31.95
C THR A 114 -23.16 -2.88 -31.76
N SER A 115 -22.77 -2.03 -30.79
CA SER A 115 -21.37 -1.80 -30.43
C SER A 115 -20.73 -3.06 -29.93
N ALA A 116 -21.36 -3.76 -28.98
CA ALA A 116 -20.84 -5.00 -28.36
C ALA A 116 -20.53 -6.06 -29.44
N LYS A 117 -21.41 -6.24 -30.43
CA LYS A 117 -21.14 -7.15 -31.57
C LYS A 117 -19.91 -6.74 -32.38
N ILE A 118 -19.81 -5.48 -32.76
CA ILE A 118 -18.68 -4.98 -33.56
C ILE A 118 -17.36 -5.12 -32.78
N LEU A 119 -17.37 -4.74 -31.53
CA LEU A 119 -16.18 -4.83 -30.64
C LEU A 119 -15.73 -6.27 -30.46
N THR A 120 -16.67 -7.19 -30.18
CA THR A 120 -16.40 -8.62 -30.06
C THR A 120 -15.73 -9.20 -31.29
N GLU A 121 -16.32 -8.97 -32.49
CA GLU A 121 -15.76 -9.48 -33.76
C GLU A 121 -14.38 -8.90 -34.03
N ARG A 122 -14.18 -7.63 -33.78
CA ARG A 122 -12.88 -6.96 -33.97
C ARG A 122 -11.82 -7.51 -32.98
N ALA A 123 -12.17 -7.70 -31.72
CA ALA A 123 -11.29 -8.23 -30.69
C ALA A 123 -10.89 -9.69 -30.99
N PHE A 124 -11.86 -10.52 -31.37
CA PHE A 124 -11.59 -11.93 -31.71
C PHE A 124 -10.67 -12.11 -32.92
N LEU A 125 -10.66 -11.17 -33.87
CA LEU A 125 -9.75 -11.22 -35.00
C LEU A 125 -8.31 -10.83 -34.67
N LYS A 126 -8.06 -10.07 -33.60
CA LYS A 126 -6.74 -9.49 -33.34
C LYS A 126 -6.10 -9.97 -32.05
N TYR A 127 -6.85 -9.98 -30.96
CA TYR A 127 -6.34 -10.22 -29.59
C TYR A 127 -7.43 -10.78 -28.66
N PRO A 128 -7.97 -11.98 -28.96
CA PRO A 128 -9.13 -12.52 -28.25
C PRO A 128 -8.89 -12.73 -26.74
N LEU A 129 -7.72 -13.25 -26.34
CA LEU A 129 -7.39 -13.48 -24.94
C LEU A 129 -7.28 -12.16 -24.16
N LYS A 130 -6.58 -11.19 -24.73
CA LYS A 130 -6.45 -9.87 -24.12
C LYS A 130 -7.82 -9.25 -23.85
N ALA A 131 -8.70 -9.22 -24.87
CA ALA A 131 -10.04 -8.67 -24.72
C ALA A 131 -10.89 -9.41 -23.70
N LEU A 132 -10.82 -10.75 -23.65
CA LEU A 132 -11.51 -11.55 -22.64
C LEU A 132 -11.07 -11.18 -21.23
N VAL A 133 -9.76 -11.06 -20.99
CA VAL A 133 -9.20 -10.75 -19.68
C VAL A 133 -9.52 -9.31 -19.27
N GLU A 134 -9.30 -8.34 -20.16
CA GLU A 134 -9.51 -6.93 -19.85
C GLU A 134 -11.00 -6.60 -19.64
N GLU A 135 -11.89 -7.10 -20.50
CA GLU A 135 -13.31 -6.75 -20.43
C GLU A 135 -14.07 -7.50 -19.31
N LYS A 136 -13.68 -8.74 -18.98
CA LYS A 136 -14.37 -9.53 -17.94
C LYS A 136 -13.87 -9.22 -16.54
N TYR A 137 -12.56 -8.94 -16.38
CA TYR A 137 -11.92 -8.84 -15.08
C TYR A 137 -11.32 -7.46 -14.80
N GLY A 138 -11.20 -6.58 -15.79
CA GLY A 138 -10.54 -5.28 -15.65
C GLY A 138 -9.04 -5.38 -15.41
N ILE A 139 -8.41 -6.48 -15.81
CA ILE A 139 -6.99 -6.77 -15.64
C ILE A 139 -6.24 -6.32 -16.90
N GLU A 140 -5.18 -5.54 -16.77
CA GLU A 140 -4.29 -5.20 -17.88
C GLU A 140 -3.47 -6.42 -18.28
N TYR A 141 -3.72 -6.93 -19.49
CA TYR A 141 -3.07 -8.14 -19.99
C TYR A 141 -1.55 -7.94 -20.17
N GLU A 142 -0.74 -8.87 -19.63
CA GLU A 142 0.73 -8.87 -19.60
C GLU A 142 1.39 -7.83 -18.68
N GLU A 143 0.64 -7.04 -17.90
CA GLU A 143 1.17 -6.07 -16.95
C GLU A 143 0.96 -6.52 -15.50
N PHE A 144 1.66 -7.58 -15.07
CA PHE A 144 1.58 -8.06 -13.70
C PHE A 144 2.44 -7.23 -12.74
N THR A 145 1.86 -6.85 -11.61
CA THR A 145 2.56 -6.10 -10.56
C THR A 145 3.70 -6.91 -9.95
N ASN A 146 4.84 -6.27 -9.70
CA ASN A 146 5.98 -6.92 -9.06
C ASN A 146 5.87 -6.86 -7.53
N PRO A 147 5.70 -8.00 -6.82
CA PRO A 147 5.57 -8.03 -5.37
C PRO A 147 6.78 -7.45 -4.62
N TRP A 148 7.98 -7.61 -5.17
CA TRP A 148 9.21 -7.12 -4.54
C TRP A 148 9.31 -5.60 -4.50
N HIS A 149 8.78 -4.89 -5.50
CA HIS A 149 8.76 -3.42 -5.52
C HIS A 149 7.86 -2.88 -4.41
N ALA A 150 6.66 -3.44 -4.23
CA ALA A 150 5.74 -3.05 -3.16
C ALA A 150 6.34 -3.36 -1.77
N ALA A 151 6.91 -4.55 -1.60
CA ALA A 151 7.55 -4.96 -0.35
C ALA A 151 8.73 -4.06 0.03
N ALA A 152 9.64 -3.78 -0.89
CA ALA A 152 10.79 -2.90 -0.66
C ALA A 152 10.34 -1.46 -0.35
N SER A 153 9.34 -0.95 -1.06
CA SER A 153 8.75 0.37 -0.83
C SER A 153 8.17 0.47 0.59
N SER A 154 7.40 -0.54 1.01
CA SER A 154 6.81 -0.61 2.35
C SER A 154 7.87 -0.68 3.45
N PHE A 155 8.89 -1.54 3.29
CA PHE A 155 9.99 -1.67 4.22
C PHE A 155 10.73 -0.35 4.46
N LEU A 156 11.13 0.30 3.36
CA LEU A 156 11.85 1.57 3.43
C LEU A 156 10.99 2.69 4.02
N ALA A 157 9.74 2.77 3.59
CA ALA A 157 8.83 3.80 4.06
C ALA A 157 8.50 3.66 5.55
N PHE A 158 8.26 2.44 6.04
CA PHE A 158 8.07 2.17 7.47
C PHE A 158 9.33 2.55 8.27
N SER A 159 10.50 2.12 7.80
CA SER A 159 11.77 2.42 8.47
C SER A 159 12.03 3.92 8.57
N VAL A 160 11.85 4.66 7.47
CA VAL A 160 12.00 6.13 7.44
C VAL A 160 10.94 6.81 8.30
N GLY A 161 9.68 6.37 8.23
CA GLY A 161 8.59 6.88 9.06
C GLY A 161 8.82 6.68 10.55
N SER A 162 9.55 5.65 10.93
CA SER A 162 9.90 5.35 12.33
C SER A 162 10.97 6.28 12.93
N LEU A 163 11.76 6.97 12.09
CA LEU A 163 12.87 7.81 12.56
C LEU A 163 12.42 9.01 13.42
N PRO A 164 11.40 9.80 13.04
CA PRO A 164 10.98 10.94 13.84
C PRO A 164 10.62 10.58 15.29
N PRO A 165 9.73 9.62 15.58
CA PRO A 165 9.43 9.25 16.96
C PRO A 165 10.62 8.66 17.69
N MET A 166 11.43 7.81 17.04
CA MET A 166 12.58 7.17 17.63
C MET A 166 13.68 8.18 18.00
N LEU A 167 14.00 9.10 17.10
CA LEU A 167 15.02 10.12 17.33
C LEU A 167 14.57 11.11 18.42
N SER A 168 13.31 11.55 18.37
CA SER A 168 12.82 12.52 19.36
C SER A 168 12.78 11.95 20.78
N ILE A 169 12.40 10.67 20.96
CA ILE A 169 12.33 10.07 22.30
C ILE A 169 13.73 9.86 22.92
N ILE A 170 14.77 9.67 22.07
CA ILE A 170 16.14 9.38 22.52
C ILE A 170 16.95 10.66 22.76
N LEU A 171 16.84 11.64 21.86
CA LEU A 171 17.72 12.81 21.84
C LEU A 171 17.36 13.85 22.92
N PHE A 172 16.13 13.84 23.44
CA PHE A 172 15.70 14.82 24.43
C PHE A 172 15.78 14.29 25.87
N PRO A 173 16.06 15.18 26.86
CA PRO A 173 16.07 14.82 28.28
C PRO A 173 14.73 14.25 28.75
N ALA A 174 14.77 13.42 29.82
CA ALA A 174 13.58 12.70 30.29
C ALA A 174 12.37 13.59 30.55
N ALA A 175 12.57 14.82 31.06
CA ALA A 175 11.47 15.77 31.33
C ALA A 175 10.72 16.23 30.08
N TYR A 176 11.38 16.27 28.91
CA TYR A 176 10.82 16.84 27.68
C TYR A 176 10.60 15.80 26.57
N ARG A 177 11.10 14.57 26.72
CA ARG A 177 11.10 13.55 25.66
C ARG A 177 9.70 13.21 25.15
N ILE A 178 8.73 13.02 26.05
CA ILE A 178 7.36 12.69 25.67
C ILE A 178 6.66 13.87 24.95
N PRO A 179 6.58 15.09 25.52
CA PRO A 179 5.92 16.21 24.84
C PRO A 179 6.59 16.59 23.53
N VAL A 180 7.93 16.51 23.44
CA VAL A 180 8.64 16.78 22.17
C VAL A 180 8.33 15.68 21.14
N THR A 181 8.29 14.42 21.55
CA THR A 181 7.93 13.33 20.63
C THR A 181 6.51 13.49 20.10
N VAL A 182 5.53 13.80 20.96
CA VAL A 182 4.16 14.08 20.53
C VAL A 182 4.11 15.21 19.50
N PHE A 183 4.85 16.30 19.74
CA PHE A 183 4.92 17.43 18.82
C PHE A 183 5.55 17.04 17.46
N VAL A 184 6.71 16.37 17.47
CA VAL A 184 7.44 15.94 16.26
C VAL A 184 6.59 14.94 15.45
N VAL A 185 5.97 13.98 16.13
CA VAL A 185 5.06 13.01 15.50
C VAL A 185 3.84 13.70 14.90
N GLY A 186 3.25 14.65 15.60
CA GLY A 186 2.13 15.46 15.08
C GLY A 186 2.48 16.18 13.78
N LEU A 187 3.65 16.82 13.72
CA LEU A 187 4.15 17.45 12.49
C LEU A 187 4.39 16.43 11.38
N SER A 188 4.97 15.28 11.70
CA SER A 188 5.22 14.20 10.72
C SER A 188 3.92 13.67 10.14
N LEU A 189 2.88 13.48 10.95
CA LEU A 189 1.56 13.01 10.51
C LEU A 189 0.82 14.05 9.65
N ILE A 190 0.96 15.33 9.96
CA ILE A 190 0.44 16.41 9.11
C ILE A 190 1.14 16.38 7.75
N PHE A 191 2.47 16.24 7.73
CA PHE A 191 3.25 16.19 6.50
C PHE A 191 2.91 14.96 5.65
N THR A 192 2.83 13.75 6.24
CA THR A 192 2.44 12.54 5.50
C THR A 192 0.99 12.60 5.03
N GLY A 193 0.08 13.15 5.83
CA GLY A 193 -1.31 13.37 5.42
C GLY A 193 -1.44 14.36 4.25
N TYR A 194 -0.65 15.43 4.26
CA TYR A 194 -0.60 16.40 3.16
C TYR A 194 -0.05 15.78 1.87
N THR A 195 1.11 15.13 1.95
CA THR A 195 1.76 14.49 0.79
C THR A 195 0.91 13.39 0.19
N SER A 196 0.36 12.50 1.01
CA SER A 196 -0.55 11.44 0.59
C SER A 196 -1.78 11.98 -0.16
N ALA A 197 -2.45 13.00 0.43
CA ALA A 197 -3.61 13.59 -0.19
C ALA A 197 -3.28 14.31 -1.51
N LYS A 198 -2.13 14.97 -1.59
CA LYS A 198 -1.70 15.66 -2.81
C LYS A 198 -1.39 14.68 -3.93
N LEU A 199 -0.74 13.55 -3.63
CA LEU A 199 -0.47 12.47 -4.58
C LEU A 199 -1.76 11.80 -5.06
N GLY A 200 -2.71 11.55 -4.15
CA GLY A 200 -4.02 10.95 -4.45
C GLY A 200 -5.07 11.94 -4.95
N LYS A 201 -4.71 13.22 -5.18
CA LYS A 201 -5.66 14.30 -5.56
C LYS A 201 -6.89 14.39 -4.64
N ALA A 202 -6.72 14.07 -3.35
CA ALA A 202 -7.77 14.05 -2.32
C ALA A 202 -7.77 15.35 -1.47
N PRO A 203 -8.83 15.62 -0.68
CA PRO A 203 -8.89 16.78 0.21
C PRO A 203 -7.80 16.74 1.29
N THR A 204 -6.79 17.62 1.19
CA THR A 204 -5.61 17.63 2.06
C THR A 204 -5.94 17.86 3.53
N LYS A 205 -6.85 18.79 3.85
CA LYS A 205 -7.23 19.11 5.23
C LYS A 205 -7.80 17.90 5.98
N GLN A 206 -8.67 17.12 5.31
CA GLN A 206 -9.29 15.93 5.91
C GLN A 206 -8.26 14.82 6.15
N ALA A 207 -7.34 14.61 5.21
CA ALA A 207 -6.28 13.61 5.35
C ALA A 207 -5.31 13.94 6.48
N MET A 208 -4.87 15.20 6.57
CA MET A 208 -4.01 15.70 7.66
C MET A 208 -4.68 15.53 9.03
N LEU A 209 -5.95 15.95 9.14
CA LEU A 209 -6.70 15.85 10.39
C LEU A 209 -6.92 14.39 10.82
N ARG A 210 -7.28 13.53 9.89
CA ARG A 210 -7.47 12.09 10.14
C ARG A 210 -6.19 11.44 10.67
N ASN A 211 -5.05 11.66 10.01
CA ASN A 211 -3.77 11.12 10.46
C ASN A 211 -3.39 11.64 11.85
N LEU A 212 -3.55 12.94 12.07
CA LEU A 212 -3.24 13.55 13.37
C LEU A 212 -4.10 12.99 14.48
N ILE A 213 -5.42 12.86 14.28
CA ILE A 213 -6.35 12.34 15.30
C ILE A 213 -5.98 10.89 15.66
N ILE A 214 -5.73 10.03 14.66
CA ILE A 214 -5.39 8.63 14.90
C ILE A 214 -4.05 8.53 15.64
N GLY A 215 -3.06 9.32 15.24
CA GLY A 215 -1.75 9.32 15.91
C GLY A 215 -1.83 9.81 17.36
N LEU A 216 -2.55 10.91 17.62
CA LEU A 216 -2.75 11.42 18.98
C LEU A 216 -3.50 10.41 19.85
N LEU A 217 -4.53 9.76 19.31
CA LEU A 217 -5.29 8.73 20.02
C LEU A 217 -4.41 7.54 20.36
N THR A 218 -3.61 7.05 19.41
CA THR A 218 -2.69 5.94 19.65
C THR A 218 -1.66 6.28 20.74
N MET A 219 -1.03 7.46 20.64
CA MET A 219 -0.06 7.91 21.65
C MET A 219 -0.72 8.10 23.03
N GLY A 220 -1.95 8.64 23.07
CA GLY A 220 -2.69 8.80 24.33
C GLY A 220 -3.03 7.47 25.00
N VAL A 221 -3.52 6.50 24.22
CA VAL A 221 -3.84 5.15 24.71
C VAL A 221 -2.59 4.46 25.22
N THR A 222 -1.52 4.44 24.45
CA THR A 222 -0.27 3.76 24.86
C THR A 222 0.41 4.44 26.06
N TYR A 223 0.35 5.79 26.12
CA TYR A 223 0.83 6.53 27.31
C TYR A 223 0.06 6.12 28.57
N PHE A 224 -1.27 6.08 28.50
CA PHE A 224 -2.12 5.68 29.62
C PHE A 224 -1.82 4.25 30.09
N PHE A 225 -1.70 3.30 29.15
CA PHE A 225 -1.32 1.92 29.49
C PHE A 225 0.07 1.84 30.12
N GLY A 226 1.05 2.59 29.61
CA GLY A 226 2.38 2.64 30.19
C GLY A 226 2.38 3.16 31.63
N GLN A 227 1.56 4.18 31.94
CA GLN A 227 1.40 4.70 33.31
C GLN A 227 0.81 3.66 34.29
N LEU A 228 -0.09 2.78 33.83
CA LEU A 228 -0.65 1.72 34.66
C LEU A 228 0.38 0.69 35.12
N PHE A 229 1.47 0.52 34.36
CA PHE A 229 2.54 -0.42 34.63
C PHE A 229 3.86 0.29 34.97
N SER A 230 3.81 1.56 35.41
CA SER A 230 5.03 2.31 35.80
C SER A 230 5.71 1.66 37.00
N ILE A 231 7.00 1.39 36.82
CA ILE A 231 7.88 0.76 37.79
C ILE A 231 8.89 1.79 38.34
#